data_ffff9d1db84b6b037d9d245f396bc2ce
#
_entry.id   ffff9d1db84b6b037d9d245f396bc2ce
#
_cell.length_a   1.000
_cell.length_b   1.000
_cell.length_c   1.000
_cell.angle_alpha   90.00
_cell.angle_beta   90.00
_cell.angle_gamma   90.00
#
_symmetry.space_group_name_H-M   'P 1'
#
loop_
_entity.id
_entity.type
_entity.pdbx_description
1 polymer ?
#
loop_
_entity_poly.entity_id
_entity_poly.type
_entity_poly.pdbx_seq_one_letter_code
_entity_poly.pdbx_strand_id
1 'polypeptide(L)'
;MKKEFRHAGLAMIMLISGAFMATSCSSDEPDNTKPTDPEVEYKGNVAYSNGILFNGGKEIGNGSQNFHFTGDVTLEKGTYLLKGWVYVDAGAKLRIPAGTIIKGDKQTMASLIVEPGGYVEMKGTKEQPIVMTSEQEPGQRRPGDWGGLIICGKAKNNQGNQQIEGGPTTIHGGDNDNDNSGIYQYIRVEFAGYPFDTDKEINGVTFGSVGKNTTIDHIQVSYSNDDSFEWFGGNVNCNYLIAYKGWDDDFDTDNGFSGNVQYCLSVRDPRLADTSQSNGFESDNNASGAETTPFTTATFKNITFIGPMTAKNSDFQNTNDYINGCNIFPNNGSKLGKFQAAMQIRRSSKLNVENSLAVGYPIGLIVDGEKGNTVNFAKNGEFKLKNIVFAGMGVIGTDKNKEYEDYLFDYSTKTEDRNQKSFSHTFFLSESSNKVMTEQELGLTDPMRTGQNYCPSTEISDGIGGYIGAFRNASDNWLEGWTNFDPQNAVY
;
A
#
# COMPACT_ATOMS: atom_id res chain seq x y z
N MET A 1 12.91 -13.44 -52.26
CA MET A 1 11.97 -12.62 -53.03
C MET A 1 11.54 -11.47 -52.15
N LYS A 2 12.00 -10.28 -52.47
CA LYS A 2 11.66 -9.02 -51.81
C LYS A 2 10.27 -8.57 -52.27
N LYS A 3 9.44 -8.03 -51.41
CA LYS A 3 8.38 -7.09 -51.79
C LYS A 3 8.32 -5.98 -50.73
N GLU A 4 8.80 -4.84 -51.16
CA GLU A 4 8.58 -3.52 -50.54
C GLU A 4 7.13 -3.10 -50.81
N PHE A 5 6.51 -2.40 -49.87
CA PHE A 5 5.40 -1.50 -50.15
C PHE A 5 5.64 -0.12 -49.53
N ARG A 6 5.44 0.86 -50.42
CA ARG A 6 5.81 2.27 -50.28
C ARG A 6 4.72 3.05 -49.49
N HIS A 7 5.21 4.15 -48.93
CA HIS A 7 4.48 5.27 -48.33
C HIS A 7 3.46 5.92 -49.27
N ALA A 8 2.37 6.45 -48.71
CA ALA A 8 1.69 7.62 -49.24
C ALA A 8 1.13 8.45 -48.04
N GLY A 9 1.68 9.61 -47.87
CA GLY A 9 1.12 10.62 -46.96
C GLY A 9 0.06 11.43 -47.66
N LEU A 10 -0.83 12.03 -46.88
CA LEU A 10 -1.62 13.17 -47.33
C LEU A 10 -1.84 14.15 -46.17
N ALA A 11 -1.18 15.30 -46.29
CA ALA A 11 -1.45 16.47 -45.49
C ALA A 11 -2.65 17.23 -46.08
N MET A 12 -3.53 17.74 -45.26
CA MET A 12 -4.54 18.69 -45.70
C MET A 12 -4.64 19.84 -44.69
N ILE A 13 -4.08 20.96 -45.11
CA ILE A 13 -4.20 22.28 -44.47
C ILE A 13 -5.49 22.91 -45.01
N MET A 14 -6.36 23.42 -44.14
CA MET A 14 -7.33 24.45 -44.54
C MET A 14 -7.35 25.57 -43.51
N LEU A 15 -6.79 26.69 -43.94
CA LEU A 15 -7.06 28.04 -43.38
C LEU A 15 -8.38 28.55 -43.97
N ILE A 16 -9.27 29.08 -43.12
CA ILE A 16 -10.26 30.06 -43.54
C ILE A 16 -10.31 31.16 -42.49
N SER A 17 -9.86 32.30 -42.88
CA SER A 17 -10.03 33.61 -42.24
C SER A 17 -11.38 34.23 -42.66
N GLY A 18 -12.09 34.80 -41.71
CA GLY A 18 -13.29 35.58 -42.02
C GLY A 18 -13.61 36.54 -40.88
N ALA A 19 -13.15 37.76 -40.99
CA ALA A 19 -13.53 38.86 -40.12
C ALA A 19 -14.87 39.44 -40.58
N PHE A 20 -15.79 39.65 -39.63
CA PHE A 20 -16.89 40.59 -39.80
C PHE A 20 -17.00 41.50 -38.58
N MET A 21 -16.71 42.78 -38.79
CA MET A 21 -17.10 43.82 -37.87
C MET A 21 -18.56 44.19 -38.16
N ALA A 22 -19.36 44.24 -37.11
CA ALA A 22 -20.62 45.02 -37.15
C ALA A 22 -20.77 45.72 -35.79
N THR A 23 -20.59 47.02 -35.83
CA THR A 23 -20.94 47.94 -34.76
C THR A 23 -22.45 48.14 -34.72
N SER A 24 -23.04 47.98 -33.51
CA SER A 24 -24.34 48.53 -33.21
C SER A 24 -24.31 49.01 -31.75
N CYS A 25 -24.41 50.30 -31.56
CA CYS A 25 -24.67 50.93 -30.27
C CYS A 25 -26.14 50.76 -29.92
N SER A 26 -26.44 50.24 -28.72
CA SER A 26 -27.65 50.54 -27.98
C SER A 26 -27.27 50.60 -26.49
N SER A 27 -27.59 51.72 -25.90
CA SER A 27 -27.51 52.05 -24.50
C SER A 27 -28.58 51.27 -23.73
N ASP A 28 -28.19 50.36 -22.86
CA ASP A 28 -29.04 49.85 -21.79
C ASP A 28 -28.24 49.83 -20.48
N GLU A 29 -28.89 50.35 -19.43
CA GLU A 29 -28.34 50.45 -18.08
C GLU A 29 -27.96 49.08 -17.52
N PRO A 30 -26.93 48.95 -16.63
CA PRO A 30 -26.54 47.66 -16.07
C PRO A 30 -27.62 47.15 -15.13
N ASP A 31 -28.22 46.01 -15.48
CA ASP A 31 -29.06 45.21 -14.59
C ASP A 31 -28.17 44.59 -13.50
N ASN A 32 -28.27 45.13 -12.30
CA ASN A 32 -27.42 44.87 -11.14
C ASN A 32 -27.90 43.66 -10.33
N THR A 33 -28.50 42.63 -10.96
CA THR A 33 -29.08 41.46 -10.25
C THR A 33 -28.60 40.09 -10.75
N LYS A 34 -27.49 39.98 -11.49
CA LYS A 34 -26.86 38.69 -11.68
C LYS A 34 -25.88 38.41 -10.53
N PRO A 35 -25.99 37.25 -9.86
CA PRO A 35 -24.93 36.82 -8.99
C PRO A 35 -23.65 36.74 -9.82
N THR A 36 -22.63 37.49 -9.47
CA THR A 36 -21.29 37.33 -10.03
C THR A 36 -20.85 35.92 -9.69
N ASP A 37 -20.58 35.10 -10.70
CA ASP A 37 -19.88 33.84 -10.48
C ASP A 37 -18.64 34.12 -9.63
N PRO A 38 -18.39 33.34 -8.60
CA PRO A 38 -17.24 33.55 -7.75
C PRO A 38 -15.99 33.55 -8.64
N GLU A 39 -15.21 34.61 -8.55
CA GLU A 39 -14.00 34.76 -9.36
C GLU A 39 -13.05 33.59 -9.09
N VAL A 40 -12.72 32.85 -10.13
CA VAL A 40 -11.80 31.69 -10.03
C VAL A 40 -10.40 32.27 -9.88
N GLU A 41 -9.78 32.02 -8.75
CA GLU A 41 -8.40 32.39 -8.47
C GLU A 41 -7.45 31.30 -8.93
N TYR A 42 -6.37 31.66 -9.63
CA TYR A 42 -5.32 30.74 -10.06
C TYR A 42 -4.03 31.03 -9.30
N LYS A 43 -3.47 30.02 -8.64
CA LYS A 43 -2.13 30.05 -8.05
C LYS A 43 -1.33 28.89 -8.61
N GLY A 44 -0.36 29.20 -9.45
CA GLY A 44 0.34 28.17 -10.24
C GLY A 44 -0.62 27.48 -11.21
N ASN A 45 -0.67 26.13 -11.16
CA ASN A 45 -1.55 25.33 -12.01
C ASN A 45 -2.91 25.00 -11.35
N VAL A 46 -3.21 25.59 -10.20
CA VAL A 46 -4.41 25.26 -9.41
C VAL A 46 -5.44 26.36 -9.52
N ALA A 47 -6.66 25.96 -9.82
CA ALA A 47 -7.84 26.81 -9.75
C ALA A 47 -8.60 26.52 -8.44
N TYR A 48 -9.00 27.56 -7.72
CA TYR A 48 -9.92 27.44 -6.60
C TYR A 48 -10.81 28.67 -6.46
N SER A 49 -11.97 28.47 -5.87
CA SER A 49 -12.93 29.51 -5.59
C SER A 49 -13.32 29.43 -4.12
N ASN A 50 -13.43 30.60 -3.47
CA ASN A 50 -13.78 30.71 -2.05
C ASN A 50 -12.87 29.83 -1.12
N GLY A 51 -11.59 29.65 -1.45
CA GLY A 51 -10.65 28.84 -0.69
C GLY A 51 -10.83 27.32 -0.81
N ILE A 52 -11.67 26.86 -1.74
CA ILE A 52 -11.92 25.43 -1.98
C ILE A 52 -11.22 25.01 -3.28
N LEU A 53 -10.38 23.97 -3.18
CA LEU A 53 -9.79 23.32 -4.34
C LEU A 53 -10.89 22.58 -5.12
N PHE A 54 -11.11 22.94 -6.38
CA PHE A 54 -12.03 22.23 -7.24
C PHE A 54 -11.73 22.49 -8.72
N ASN A 55 -12.24 21.61 -9.56
CA ASN A 55 -12.30 21.81 -11.00
C ASN A 55 -13.74 21.50 -11.46
N GLY A 56 -14.55 22.53 -11.67
CA GLY A 56 -15.93 22.34 -12.12
C GLY A 56 -16.88 21.76 -11.06
N GLY A 57 -16.76 22.11 -9.78
CA GLY A 57 -17.67 21.69 -8.71
C GLY A 57 -17.03 20.75 -7.69
N LYS A 58 -17.39 19.45 -7.68
CA LYS A 58 -16.88 18.46 -6.73
C LYS A 58 -15.76 17.57 -7.31
N GLU A 59 -15.00 18.08 -8.26
CA GLU A 59 -13.83 17.41 -8.82
C GLU A 59 -12.55 17.97 -8.18
N ILE A 60 -11.62 17.09 -7.85
CA ILE A 60 -10.26 17.43 -7.39
C ILE A 60 -9.31 17.06 -8.52
N GLY A 61 -8.54 18.04 -9.02
CA GLY A 61 -7.69 17.86 -10.18
C GLY A 61 -8.40 18.18 -11.50
N ASN A 62 -7.70 17.99 -12.62
CA ASN A 62 -8.16 18.34 -13.96
C ASN A 62 -8.06 17.21 -14.98
N GLY A 63 -7.76 16.00 -14.53
CA GLY A 63 -7.56 14.82 -15.38
C GLY A 63 -6.16 14.70 -16.00
N SER A 64 -5.28 15.68 -15.84
CA SER A 64 -3.88 15.56 -16.26
C SER A 64 -3.04 14.82 -15.21
N GLN A 65 -1.88 14.31 -15.65
CA GLN A 65 -0.89 13.75 -14.74
C GLN A 65 0.13 14.80 -14.25
N ASN A 66 -0.28 16.08 -14.22
CA ASN A 66 0.58 17.20 -13.84
C ASN A 66 -0.26 18.35 -13.23
N PHE A 67 -1.12 18.02 -12.27
CA PHE A 67 -1.92 19.02 -11.58
C PHE A 67 -1.31 19.34 -10.22
N HIS A 68 -0.71 20.51 -10.07
CA HIS A 68 -0.02 20.97 -8.87
C HIS A 68 -0.85 21.92 -8.03
N PHE A 69 -1.08 21.55 -6.78
CA PHE A 69 -1.77 22.34 -5.78
C PHE A 69 -0.77 23.06 -4.87
N THR A 70 -0.86 24.39 -4.82
CA THR A 70 0.07 25.25 -4.05
C THR A 70 -0.59 26.03 -2.91
N GLY A 71 -1.90 25.83 -2.69
CA GLY A 71 -2.70 26.61 -1.76
C GLY A 71 -2.76 26.07 -0.33
N ASP A 72 -3.57 26.72 0.50
CA ASP A 72 -4.00 26.25 1.83
C ASP A 72 -5.53 26.16 1.81
N VAL A 73 -6.07 24.94 1.71
CA VAL A 73 -7.48 24.68 1.46
C VAL A 73 -8.03 23.62 2.40
N THR A 74 -9.23 23.85 2.88
CA THR A 74 -10.06 22.85 3.58
C THR A 74 -11.26 22.52 2.72
N LEU A 75 -11.43 21.26 2.35
CA LEU A 75 -12.61 20.79 1.65
C LEU A 75 -13.84 20.82 2.57
N GLU A 76 -15.01 21.01 1.99
CA GLU A 76 -16.24 20.68 2.68
C GLU A 76 -16.47 19.17 2.71
N LYS A 77 -17.18 18.67 3.74
CA LYS A 77 -17.59 17.28 3.75
C LYS A 77 -18.48 16.97 2.54
N GLY A 78 -18.16 15.91 1.82
CA GLY A 78 -18.94 15.52 0.64
C GLY A 78 -18.31 14.37 -0.13
N THR A 79 -18.85 14.11 -1.31
CA THR A 79 -18.28 13.14 -2.26
C THR A 79 -17.59 13.91 -3.38
N TYR A 80 -16.35 13.55 -3.66
CA TYR A 80 -15.49 14.17 -4.68
C TYR A 80 -15.01 13.13 -5.67
N LEU A 81 -14.80 13.56 -6.92
CA LEU A 81 -14.12 12.80 -7.95
C LEU A 81 -12.68 13.30 -8.08
N LEU A 82 -11.71 12.43 -7.77
CA LEU A 82 -10.29 12.71 -7.97
C LEU A 82 -9.95 12.38 -9.43
N LYS A 83 -9.37 13.34 -10.17
CA LYS A 83 -9.08 13.22 -11.60
C LYS A 83 -7.62 13.55 -11.91
N GLY A 84 -6.93 12.59 -12.49
CA GLY A 84 -5.51 12.70 -12.81
C GLY A 84 -4.61 12.63 -11.57
N TRP A 85 -3.37 13.01 -11.73
CA TRP A 85 -2.41 13.05 -10.63
C TRP A 85 -2.43 14.43 -9.99
N VAL A 86 -2.82 14.48 -8.70
CA VAL A 86 -2.91 15.69 -7.92
C VAL A 86 -1.75 15.76 -6.95
N TYR A 87 -0.79 16.62 -7.25
CA TYR A 87 0.37 16.88 -6.42
C TYR A 87 0.07 17.97 -5.40
N VAL A 88 0.24 17.68 -4.11
CA VAL A 88 0.20 18.69 -3.04
C VAL A 88 1.62 19.18 -2.83
N ASP A 89 1.95 20.33 -3.37
CA ASP A 89 3.30 20.88 -3.46
C ASP A 89 3.88 21.29 -2.10
N ALA A 90 5.19 21.47 -2.06
CA ALA A 90 5.89 21.98 -0.89
C ALA A 90 5.28 23.30 -0.41
N GLY A 91 4.90 23.37 0.86
CA GLY A 91 4.22 24.52 1.47
C GLY A 91 2.73 24.55 1.29
N ALA A 92 2.14 23.73 0.42
CA ALA A 92 0.71 23.58 0.30
C ALA A 92 0.10 22.79 1.46
N LYS A 93 -1.17 23.07 1.79
CA LYS A 93 -1.94 22.33 2.81
C LYS A 93 -3.33 22.00 2.29
N LEU A 94 -3.64 20.71 2.28
CA LEU A 94 -4.97 20.22 1.90
C LEU A 94 -5.59 19.52 3.11
N ARG A 95 -6.77 19.98 3.55
CA ARG A 95 -7.51 19.35 4.66
C ARG A 95 -8.79 18.72 4.16
N ILE A 96 -8.97 17.47 4.48
CA ILE A 96 -10.11 16.64 4.07
C ILE A 96 -10.85 16.22 5.34
N PRO A 97 -12.09 16.71 5.55
CA PRO A 97 -12.82 16.47 6.79
C PRO A 97 -13.34 15.03 6.90
N ALA A 98 -13.61 14.62 8.13
CA ALA A 98 -14.19 13.31 8.46
C ALA A 98 -15.48 13.02 7.68
N GLY A 99 -15.62 11.77 7.22
CA GLY A 99 -16.77 11.30 6.44
C GLY A 99 -16.80 11.77 4.99
N THR A 100 -15.70 12.34 4.49
CA THR A 100 -15.55 12.66 3.06
C THR A 100 -15.28 11.38 2.26
N ILE A 101 -15.85 11.34 1.04
CA ILE A 101 -15.64 10.25 0.09
C ILE A 101 -14.90 10.82 -1.11
N ILE A 102 -13.81 10.17 -1.52
CA ILE A 102 -13.02 10.51 -2.69
C ILE A 102 -13.06 9.32 -3.63
N LYS A 103 -13.63 9.50 -4.81
CA LYS A 103 -13.71 8.48 -5.86
C LYS A 103 -12.61 8.74 -6.88
N GLY A 104 -11.70 7.78 -7.07
CA GLY A 104 -10.63 7.86 -8.06
C GLY A 104 -11.16 7.57 -9.46
N ASP A 105 -10.96 8.49 -10.40
CA ASP A 105 -11.29 8.32 -11.81
C ASP A 105 -10.33 7.31 -12.45
N LYS A 106 -10.90 6.22 -12.93
CA LYS A 106 -10.17 5.13 -13.58
C LYS A 106 -9.48 5.56 -14.87
N GLN A 107 -10.15 6.38 -15.68
CA GLN A 107 -9.64 6.75 -17.02
C GLN A 107 -8.40 7.64 -16.93
N THR A 108 -8.27 8.41 -15.88
CA THR A 108 -7.12 9.29 -15.66
C THR A 108 -6.11 8.72 -14.68
N MET A 109 -6.27 7.47 -14.24
CA MET A 109 -5.35 6.80 -13.28
C MET A 109 -5.14 7.64 -12.02
N ALA A 110 -6.23 8.19 -11.50
CA ALA A 110 -6.23 9.23 -10.48
C ALA A 110 -5.36 8.84 -9.27
N SER A 111 -4.53 9.77 -8.78
CA SER A 111 -3.67 9.59 -7.60
C SER A 111 -3.59 10.88 -6.81
N LEU A 112 -3.54 10.76 -5.47
CA LEU A 112 -3.22 11.89 -4.59
C LEU A 112 -1.76 11.75 -4.14
N ILE A 113 -0.93 12.71 -4.49
CA ILE A 113 0.52 12.68 -4.31
C ILE A 113 0.91 13.87 -3.43
N VAL A 114 1.55 13.58 -2.30
CA VAL A 114 2.07 14.59 -1.38
C VAL A 114 3.56 14.76 -1.63
N GLU A 115 3.94 15.92 -2.11
CA GLU A 115 5.34 16.28 -2.37
C GLU A 115 6.13 16.50 -1.06
N PRO A 116 7.45 16.29 -1.04
CA PRO A 116 8.26 16.58 0.14
C PRO A 116 8.12 18.03 0.61
N GLY A 117 7.45 18.20 1.76
CA GLY A 117 7.09 19.51 2.33
C GLY A 117 5.68 19.98 2.01
N GLY A 118 4.91 19.21 1.26
CA GLY A 118 3.46 19.28 1.21
C GLY A 118 2.84 18.74 2.52
N TYR A 119 1.61 19.11 2.80
CA TYR A 119 0.91 18.70 4.02
C TYR A 119 -0.55 18.34 3.71
N VAL A 120 -0.94 17.11 4.04
CA VAL A 120 -2.33 16.69 3.90
C VAL A 120 -2.88 16.26 5.26
N GLU A 121 -4.05 16.80 5.63
CA GLU A 121 -4.77 16.40 6.83
C GLU A 121 -6.03 15.64 6.44
N MET A 122 -5.98 14.32 6.59
CA MET A 122 -7.11 13.40 6.43
C MET A 122 -7.46 12.84 7.80
N LYS A 123 -8.27 13.60 8.55
CA LYS A 123 -8.59 13.29 9.93
C LYS A 123 -10.02 12.77 10.04
N GLY A 124 -10.21 11.50 9.67
CA GLY A 124 -11.44 10.77 9.89
C GLY A 124 -11.68 10.47 11.38
N THR A 125 -12.81 9.88 11.68
CA THR A 125 -13.14 9.32 13.02
C THR A 125 -13.66 7.90 12.86
N LYS A 126 -13.76 7.18 13.97
CA LYS A 126 -14.34 5.84 14.00
C LYS A 126 -15.74 5.80 13.35
N GLU A 127 -16.58 6.80 13.63
CA GLU A 127 -17.96 6.89 13.13
C GLU A 127 -18.04 7.52 11.72
N GLN A 128 -17.02 8.27 11.32
CA GLN A 128 -16.97 8.97 10.05
C GLN A 128 -15.57 8.83 9.41
N PRO A 129 -15.20 7.63 8.98
CA PRO A 129 -13.95 7.44 8.26
C PRO A 129 -13.97 8.20 6.93
N ILE A 130 -12.77 8.59 6.48
CA ILE A 130 -12.59 9.10 5.11
C ILE A 130 -12.43 7.88 4.20
N VAL A 131 -13.12 7.90 3.05
CA VAL A 131 -13.05 6.79 2.10
C VAL A 131 -12.46 7.28 0.78
N MET A 132 -11.37 6.64 0.34
CA MET A 132 -10.82 6.77 -1.00
C MET A 132 -11.08 5.46 -1.73
N THR A 133 -11.82 5.49 -2.82
CA THR A 133 -12.29 4.27 -3.50
C THR A 133 -12.38 4.45 -5.01
N SER A 134 -12.64 3.37 -5.75
CA SER A 134 -12.93 3.42 -7.17
C SER A 134 -14.22 4.20 -7.48
N GLU A 135 -14.25 4.96 -8.57
CA GLU A 135 -15.48 5.60 -9.08
C GLU A 135 -16.51 4.61 -9.63
N GLN A 136 -16.06 3.38 -9.89
CA GLN A 136 -16.93 2.36 -10.48
C GLN A 136 -18.10 2.01 -9.57
N GLU A 137 -19.20 1.59 -10.18
CA GLU A 137 -20.41 1.19 -9.46
C GLU A 137 -20.17 -0.04 -8.56
N PRO A 138 -20.98 -0.21 -7.50
CA PRO A 138 -20.95 -1.42 -6.67
C PRO A 138 -21.00 -2.70 -7.52
N GLY A 139 -20.15 -3.67 -7.22
CA GLY A 139 -19.99 -4.91 -7.98
C GLY A 139 -19.10 -4.79 -9.24
N GLN A 140 -18.75 -3.59 -9.68
CA GLN A 140 -17.90 -3.38 -10.85
C GLN A 140 -16.46 -2.96 -10.51
N ARG A 141 -16.19 -2.64 -9.26
CA ARG A 141 -14.87 -2.21 -8.78
C ARG A 141 -13.84 -3.33 -8.92
N ARG A 142 -12.61 -2.95 -9.26
CA ARG A 142 -11.50 -3.90 -9.45
C ARG A 142 -10.21 -3.35 -8.83
N PRO A 143 -9.32 -4.21 -8.32
CA PRO A 143 -7.95 -3.80 -7.97
C PRO A 143 -7.33 -3.00 -9.12
N GLY A 144 -6.63 -1.91 -8.81
CA GLY A 144 -6.00 -1.05 -9.83
C GLY A 144 -6.95 -0.13 -10.59
N ASP A 145 -8.18 0.08 -10.14
CA ASP A 145 -9.09 1.04 -10.80
C ASP A 145 -8.58 2.48 -10.75
N TRP A 146 -7.75 2.82 -9.79
CA TRP A 146 -7.11 4.13 -9.65
C TRP A 146 -5.72 3.96 -9.02
N GLY A 147 -4.91 5.03 -9.00
CA GLY A 147 -3.53 4.93 -8.54
C GLY A 147 -3.43 4.61 -7.06
N GLY A 148 -3.70 5.55 -6.19
CA GLY A 148 -3.55 5.38 -4.75
C GLY A 148 -3.18 6.67 -4.02
N LEU A 149 -2.77 6.51 -2.76
CA LEU A 149 -2.28 7.59 -1.91
C LEU A 149 -0.75 7.50 -1.78
N ILE A 150 -0.05 8.50 -2.30
CA ILE A 150 1.42 8.55 -2.28
C ILE A 150 1.84 9.71 -1.37
N ILE A 151 2.63 9.40 -0.34
CA ILE A 151 3.10 10.38 0.65
C ILE A 151 4.63 10.41 0.60
N CYS A 152 5.19 11.56 0.20
CA CYS A 152 6.62 11.76 0.11
C CYS A 152 7.11 12.78 1.14
N GLY A 153 8.24 12.48 1.74
CA GLY A 153 8.85 13.29 2.80
C GLY A 153 10.34 13.55 2.57
N LYS A 154 10.96 14.16 3.57
CA LYS A 154 12.35 14.63 3.57
C LYS A 154 13.24 13.86 4.55
N ALA A 155 12.79 12.72 5.07
CA ALA A 155 13.59 11.88 5.93
C ALA A 155 14.66 11.11 5.12
N LYS A 156 15.59 10.47 5.82
CA LYS A 156 16.64 9.70 5.18
C LYS A 156 16.13 8.43 4.52
N ASN A 157 16.73 8.09 3.41
CA ASN A 157 16.73 6.76 2.81
C ASN A 157 18.17 6.38 2.42
N ASN A 158 18.41 5.18 1.95
CA ASN A 158 19.75 4.73 1.58
C ASN A 158 20.07 4.85 0.07
N GLN A 159 19.17 5.48 -0.70
CA GLN A 159 19.33 5.76 -2.14
C GLN A 159 19.55 7.27 -2.42
N GLY A 160 19.42 8.13 -1.40
CA GLY A 160 19.53 9.59 -1.55
C GLY A 160 18.26 10.19 -2.16
N ASN A 161 18.42 11.09 -3.13
CA ASN A 161 17.29 11.65 -3.87
C ASN A 161 16.76 10.60 -4.86
N GLN A 162 15.62 10.01 -4.54
CA GLN A 162 15.02 8.93 -5.30
C GLN A 162 13.68 9.36 -5.87
N GLN A 163 13.41 9.01 -7.13
CA GLN A 163 12.08 9.14 -7.68
C GLN A 163 11.18 8.06 -7.10
N ILE A 164 9.96 8.45 -6.70
CA ILE A 164 8.96 7.50 -6.22
C ILE A 164 8.55 6.55 -7.35
N GLU A 165 8.24 5.32 -7.01
CA GLU A 165 7.75 4.31 -7.93
C GLU A 165 6.35 4.62 -8.46
N GLY A 166 5.92 3.87 -9.49
CA GLY A 166 4.56 3.95 -10.03
C GLY A 166 4.30 5.10 -11.00
N GLY A 167 5.34 5.80 -11.46
CA GLY A 167 5.26 6.79 -12.54
C GLY A 167 5.25 8.26 -12.14
N PRO A 168 4.83 8.71 -10.94
CA PRO A 168 4.98 10.11 -10.56
C PRO A 168 6.43 10.57 -10.59
N THR A 169 6.65 11.86 -10.92
CA THR A 169 8.00 12.42 -11.02
C THR A 169 8.56 12.93 -9.69
N THR A 170 7.83 12.70 -8.60
CA THR A 170 8.19 13.14 -7.25
C THR A 170 9.52 12.56 -6.81
N ILE A 171 10.42 13.43 -6.38
CA ILE A 171 11.71 13.05 -5.80
C ILE A 171 11.61 13.17 -4.28
N HIS A 172 11.81 12.08 -3.56
CA HIS A 172 11.78 12.05 -2.10
C HIS A 172 13.16 11.80 -1.49
N GLY A 173 13.27 12.03 -0.18
CA GLY A 173 14.51 11.87 0.56
C GLY A 173 15.10 13.18 1.03
N GLY A 174 16.08 13.09 1.90
CA GLY A 174 16.76 14.24 2.51
C GLY A 174 17.42 13.87 3.83
N ASP A 175 17.56 14.86 4.73
CA ASP A 175 18.21 14.70 6.03
C ASP A 175 17.28 15.03 7.22
N ASN A 176 16.00 15.25 6.98
CA ASN A 176 15.07 15.65 8.01
C ASN A 176 14.21 14.48 8.52
N ASP A 177 14.76 13.69 9.44
CA ASP A 177 14.02 12.58 10.08
C ASP A 177 12.80 13.03 10.90
N ASN A 178 12.66 14.35 11.19
CA ASN A 178 11.50 14.94 11.82
C ASN A 178 10.50 15.56 10.83
N ASP A 179 10.60 15.23 9.55
CA ASP A 179 9.67 15.69 8.53
C ASP A 179 8.22 15.35 8.88
N ASN A 180 7.29 16.21 8.42
CA ASN A 180 5.87 16.07 8.69
C ASN A 180 5.07 16.30 7.40
N SER A 181 4.59 15.23 6.81
CA SER A 181 3.76 15.24 5.62
C SER A 181 2.25 15.26 5.91
N GLY A 182 1.86 15.31 7.20
CA GLY A 182 0.46 15.46 7.57
C GLY A 182 -0.07 14.49 8.62
N ILE A 183 -1.40 14.36 8.63
CA ILE A 183 -2.17 13.47 9.53
C ILE A 183 -3.08 12.60 8.68
N TYR A 184 -2.99 11.31 8.87
CA TYR A 184 -3.76 10.29 8.15
C TYR A 184 -4.37 9.34 9.18
N GLN A 185 -5.66 9.56 9.50
CA GLN A 185 -6.36 8.80 10.55
C GLN A 185 -7.75 8.38 10.11
N TYR A 186 -8.13 7.14 10.42
CA TYR A 186 -9.41 6.53 10.08
C TYR A 186 -9.75 6.68 8.59
N ILE A 187 -8.91 6.09 7.76
CA ILE A 187 -9.01 6.15 6.31
C ILE A 187 -9.20 4.74 5.74
N ARG A 188 -10.05 4.63 4.73
CA ARG A 188 -10.11 3.44 3.88
C ARG A 188 -9.63 3.80 2.48
N VAL A 189 -8.68 3.03 1.95
CA VAL A 189 -8.18 3.10 0.58
C VAL A 189 -8.59 1.78 -0.10
N GLU A 190 -9.42 1.86 -1.12
CA GLU A 190 -10.05 0.68 -1.71
C GLU A 190 -9.81 0.66 -3.23
N PHE A 191 -9.40 -0.51 -3.79
CA PHE A 191 -9.21 -0.74 -5.22
C PHE A 191 -8.15 0.13 -5.90
N ALA A 192 -7.15 0.56 -5.14
CA ALA A 192 -5.99 1.28 -5.65
C ALA A 192 -4.95 0.34 -6.30
N GLY A 193 -3.78 0.86 -6.66
CA GLY A 193 -2.67 0.06 -7.16
C GLY A 193 -2.62 0.00 -8.70
N TYR A 194 -2.88 1.11 -9.40
CA TYR A 194 -2.86 1.11 -10.86
C TYR A 194 -1.47 0.71 -11.39
N PRO A 195 -1.39 -0.32 -12.27
CA PRO A 195 -0.13 -0.71 -12.90
C PRO A 195 0.21 0.27 -14.01
N PHE A 196 1.16 1.15 -13.75
CA PHE A 196 1.57 2.19 -14.69
C PHE A 196 2.39 1.62 -15.86
N ASP A 197 3.30 0.70 -15.57
CA ASP A 197 4.16 0.00 -16.52
C ASP A 197 4.57 -1.34 -15.90
N THR A 198 5.19 -2.22 -16.65
CA THR A 198 5.72 -3.48 -16.11
C THR A 198 6.75 -3.19 -15.02
N ASP A 199 6.60 -3.82 -13.87
CA ASP A 199 7.41 -3.62 -12.67
C ASP A 199 7.45 -2.14 -12.19
N LYS A 200 6.33 -1.40 -12.37
CA LYS A 200 6.14 -0.01 -11.93
C LYS A 200 4.68 0.24 -11.57
N GLU A 201 4.25 -0.44 -10.58
CA GLU A 201 2.91 -0.32 -10.04
C GLU A 201 2.85 0.80 -8.99
N ILE A 202 1.66 1.33 -8.76
CA ILE A 202 1.37 2.20 -7.62
C ILE A 202 0.74 1.32 -6.53
N ASN A 203 1.19 1.45 -5.30
CA ASN A 203 0.64 0.69 -4.18
C ASN A 203 -0.67 1.28 -3.66
N GLY A 204 -1.33 0.60 -2.76
CA GLY A 204 -2.49 1.15 -2.05
C GLY A 204 -2.14 2.44 -1.33
N VAL A 205 -1.14 2.37 -0.46
CA VAL A 205 -0.50 3.53 0.18
C VAL A 205 1.01 3.42 0.09
N THR A 206 1.65 4.40 -0.54
CA THR A 206 3.11 4.45 -0.71
C THR A 206 3.72 5.53 0.19
N PHE A 207 4.80 5.20 0.90
CA PHE A 207 5.56 6.12 1.75
C PHE A 207 6.98 6.32 1.22
N GLY A 208 7.26 7.46 0.61
CA GLY A 208 8.61 7.82 0.17
C GLY A 208 9.33 8.69 1.21
N SER A 209 10.29 8.16 1.96
CA SER A 209 11.09 8.91 2.95
C SER A 209 10.27 9.76 3.93
N VAL A 210 9.16 9.23 4.42
CA VAL A 210 8.25 9.94 5.34
C VAL A 210 8.87 10.00 6.73
N GLY A 211 8.87 11.19 7.34
CA GLY A 211 9.46 11.43 8.64
C GLY A 211 8.53 11.14 9.82
N LYS A 212 9.13 10.97 11.01
CA LYS A 212 8.44 10.50 12.23
C LYS A 212 7.41 11.46 12.82
N ASN A 213 7.36 12.73 12.37
CA ASN A 213 6.32 13.65 12.82
C ASN A 213 5.03 13.56 12.00
N THR A 214 5.03 12.77 10.93
CA THR A 214 3.80 12.42 10.21
C THR A 214 2.99 11.43 11.04
N THR A 215 1.68 11.62 11.13
CA THR A 215 0.78 10.72 11.86
C THR A 215 0.11 9.75 10.90
N ILE A 216 0.33 8.44 11.11
CA ILE A 216 -0.30 7.34 10.37
C ILE A 216 -0.98 6.41 11.37
N ASP A 217 -2.30 6.39 11.35
CA ASP A 217 -3.08 5.67 12.37
C ASP A 217 -4.45 5.26 11.85
N HIS A 218 -4.87 4.00 12.03
CA HIS A 218 -6.14 3.45 11.55
C HIS A 218 -6.36 3.65 10.04
N ILE A 219 -5.55 2.97 9.22
CA ILE A 219 -5.73 2.93 7.76
C ILE A 219 -6.03 1.51 7.31
N GLN A 220 -7.11 1.33 6.56
CA GLN A 220 -7.44 0.09 5.88
C GLN A 220 -7.19 0.23 4.39
N VAL A 221 -6.33 -0.61 3.83
CA VAL A 221 -6.19 -0.81 2.38
C VAL A 221 -6.92 -2.09 1.99
N SER A 222 -7.76 -2.02 0.96
CA SER A 222 -8.53 -3.18 0.49
C SER A 222 -8.42 -3.34 -1.02
N TYR A 223 -8.08 -4.54 -1.47
CA TYR A 223 -7.98 -4.86 -2.89
C TYR A 223 -7.02 -3.95 -3.66
N SER A 224 -5.84 -3.67 -3.09
CA SER A 224 -4.75 -3.09 -3.88
C SER A 224 -4.33 -4.06 -4.97
N ASN A 225 -3.97 -3.57 -6.16
CA ASN A 225 -3.49 -4.40 -7.26
C ASN A 225 -1.99 -4.69 -7.18
N ASP A 226 -1.32 -4.02 -6.30
CA ASP A 226 0.05 -4.21 -5.91
C ASP A 226 0.09 -4.27 -4.39
N ASP A 227 1.18 -3.84 -3.75
CA ASP A 227 1.28 -3.84 -2.30
C ASP A 227 0.16 -3.06 -1.64
N SER A 228 -0.25 -3.51 -0.46
CA SER A 228 -1.19 -2.73 0.33
C SER A 228 -0.51 -1.51 0.92
N PHE A 229 0.67 -1.68 1.52
CA PHE A 229 1.49 -0.62 2.07
C PHE A 229 2.96 -0.84 1.73
N GLU A 230 3.62 0.17 1.18
CA GLU A 230 5.06 0.10 0.89
C GLU A 230 5.81 1.33 1.39
N TRP A 231 7.00 1.09 1.98
CA TRP A 231 7.89 2.12 2.54
C TRP A 231 9.25 2.15 1.85
N PHE A 232 9.53 3.22 1.13
CA PHE A 232 10.85 3.52 0.54
C PHE A 232 11.65 4.44 1.45
N GLY A 233 12.27 3.89 2.50
CA GLY A 233 13.03 4.66 3.49
C GLY A 233 12.16 5.48 4.45
N GLY A 234 12.79 6.40 5.17
CA GLY A 234 12.13 7.19 6.20
C GLY A 234 12.03 6.47 7.55
N ASN A 235 11.27 7.08 8.47
CA ASN A 235 11.17 6.59 9.84
C ASN A 235 9.80 6.89 10.49
N VAL A 236 8.76 7.01 9.67
CA VAL A 236 7.39 7.20 10.15
C VAL A 236 6.92 6.00 10.97
N ASN A 237 6.19 6.26 12.06
CA ASN A 237 5.55 5.20 12.83
C ASN A 237 4.10 5.04 12.38
N CYS A 238 3.67 3.80 12.25
CA CYS A 238 2.34 3.44 11.79
C CYS A 238 1.65 2.53 12.80
N ASN A 239 0.37 2.80 13.09
CA ASN A 239 -0.41 1.97 14.00
C ASN A 239 -1.77 1.62 13.39
N TYR A 240 -2.28 0.44 13.72
CA TYR A 240 -3.61 -0.03 13.33
C TYR A 240 -3.83 -0.03 11.82
N LEU A 241 -2.89 -0.62 11.08
CA LEU A 241 -3.03 -0.80 9.64
C LEU A 241 -3.74 -2.12 9.32
N ILE A 242 -4.56 -2.09 8.28
CA ILE A 242 -5.23 -3.29 7.77
C ILE A 242 -4.91 -3.43 6.28
N ALA A 243 -4.25 -4.53 5.91
CA ALA A 243 -4.10 -4.98 4.54
C ALA A 243 -5.14 -6.07 4.27
N TYR A 244 -6.11 -5.79 3.42
CA TYR A 244 -7.24 -6.67 3.16
C TYR A 244 -7.32 -7.05 1.70
N LYS A 245 -6.93 -8.28 1.40
CA LYS A 245 -7.04 -8.88 0.06
C LYS A 245 -6.27 -8.10 -1.01
N GLY A 246 -5.05 -7.66 -0.68
CA GLY A 246 -4.11 -7.11 -1.64
C GLY A 246 -3.67 -8.16 -2.66
N TRP A 247 -3.13 -7.70 -3.78
CA TRP A 247 -2.68 -8.57 -4.86
C TRP A 247 -1.25 -9.08 -4.61
N ASP A 248 -0.29 -8.17 -4.37
CA ASP A 248 1.09 -8.54 -4.03
C ASP A 248 1.31 -8.52 -2.50
N ASP A 249 2.30 -7.87 -1.95
CA ASP A 249 2.61 -7.94 -0.53
C ASP A 249 1.66 -7.10 0.33
N ASP A 250 1.42 -7.53 1.58
CA ASP A 250 0.58 -6.75 2.48
C ASP A 250 1.35 -5.57 3.09
N PHE A 251 2.64 -5.79 3.38
CA PHE A 251 3.56 -4.76 3.90
C PHE A 251 4.94 -4.96 3.27
N ASP A 252 5.41 -4.02 2.45
CA ASP A 252 6.77 -4.05 1.92
C ASP A 252 7.63 -2.91 2.49
N THR A 253 8.87 -3.21 2.85
CA THR A 253 9.82 -2.23 3.40
C THR A 253 11.14 -2.26 2.66
N ASP A 254 11.54 -1.11 2.14
CA ASP A 254 12.77 -0.97 1.35
C ASP A 254 13.54 0.31 1.72
N ASN A 255 14.70 0.45 1.11
CA ASN A 255 15.50 1.67 1.03
C ASN A 255 15.84 2.33 2.37
N GLY A 256 16.01 1.52 3.43
CA GLY A 256 16.45 2.00 4.74
C GLY A 256 15.31 2.48 5.64
N PHE A 257 14.08 1.98 5.45
CA PHE A 257 12.98 2.26 6.36
C PHE A 257 13.28 1.79 7.80
N SER A 258 13.03 2.66 8.78
CA SER A 258 13.39 2.41 10.19
C SER A 258 12.31 2.75 11.20
N GLY A 259 11.05 2.88 10.74
CA GLY A 259 9.90 3.16 11.62
C GLY A 259 9.39 1.92 12.37
N ASN A 260 8.41 2.15 13.25
CA ASN A 260 7.68 1.08 13.93
C ASN A 260 6.30 0.93 13.29
N VAL A 261 5.92 -0.32 13.01
CA VAL A 261 4.61 -0.70 12.46
C VAL A 261 3.93 -1.62 13.48
N GLN A 262 2.80 -1.18 14.07
CA GLN A 262 2.22 -1.87 15.23
C GLN A 262 0.71 -2.08 15.11
N TYR A 263 0.22 -3.15 15.72
CA TYR A 263 -1.21 -3.49 15.79
C TYR A 263 -1.86 -3.60 14.43
N CYS A 264 -1.25 -4.37 13.53
CA CYS A 264 -1.72 -4.48 12.15
C CYS A 264 -2.37 -5.84 11.87
N LEU A 265 -3.33 -5.81 10.96
CA LEU A 265 -4.02 -7.00 10.47
C LEU A 265 -3.78 -7.16 8.97
N SER A 266 -3.36 -8.33 8.54
CA SER A 266 -3.29 -8.76 7.15
C SER A 266 -4.25 -9.91 6.93
N VAL A 267 -5.06 -9.86 5.87
CA VAL A 267 -6.00 -10.93 5.49
C VAL A 267 -5.92 -11.14 3.99
N ARG A 268 -5.40 -12.30 3.59
CA ARG A 268 -5.25 -12.66 2.17
C ARG A 268 -6.55 -13.23 1.59
N ASP A 269 -6.81 -12.95 0.33
CA ASP A 269 -7.80 -13.70 -0.44
C ASP A 269 -7.11 -14.89 -1.12
N PRO A 270 -7.55 -16.14 -0.94
CA PRO A 270 -6.86 -17.31 -1.48
C PRO A 270 -6.86 -17.37 -3.02
N ARG A 271 -7.51 -16.44 -3.68
CA ARG A 271 -7.60 -16.33 -5.14
C ARG A 271 -6.87 -15.12 -5.73
N LEU A 272 -6.20 -14.33 -4.88
CA LEU A 272 -5.46 -13.13 -5.28
C LEU A 272 -3.99 -13.26 -4.87
N ALA A 273 -3.11 -13.44 -5.85
CA ALA A 273 -1.67 -13.44 -5.65
C ALA A 273 -0.96 -13.00 -6.93
N ASP A 274 0.09 -12.24 -6.80
CA ASP A 274 0.88 -11.72 -7.92
C ASP A 274 1.89 -12.74 -8.47
N THR A 275 2.37 -12.47 -9.66
CA THR A 275 3.37 -13.28 -10.36
C THR A 275 4.75 -13.21 -9.71
N SER A 276 5.05 -12.15 -8.96
CA SER A 276 6.24 -12.00 -8.12
C SER A 276 6.24 -12.99 -6.95
N GLN A 277 5.07 -13.38 -6.49
CA GLN A 277 4.73 -14.26 -5.35
C GLN A 277 4.51 -13.50 -4.04
N SER A 278 3.25 -13.41 -3.67
CA SER A 278 2.76 -12.56 -2.60
C SER A 278 3.10 -13.05 -1.19
N ASN A 279 3.48 -12.12 -0.32
CA ASN A 279 3.86 -12.34 1.07
C ASN A 279 2.92 -11.62 2.06
N GLY A 280 3.00 -11.98 3.33
CA GLY A 280 2.47 -11.16 4.42
C GLY A 280 3.31 -9.92 4.62
N PHE A 281 4.65 -10.06 4.59
CA PHE A 281 5.56 -8.94 4.34
C PHE A 281 6.80 -9.38 3.54
N GLU A 282 7.31 -8.43 2.75
CA GLU A 282 8.66 -8.48 2.19
C GLU A 282 9.51 -7.38 2.82
N SER A 283 10.83 -7.63 2.99
CA SER A 283 11.73 -6.62 3.54
C SER A 283 13.10 -6.66 2.87
N ASP A 284 13.42 -5.57 2.19
CA ASP A 284 14.69 -5.33 1.51
C ASP A 284 15.47 -4.19 2.16
N ASN A 285 16.81 -4.21 2.05
CA ASN A 285 17.59 -3.00 2.31
C ASN A 285 17.63 -2.10 1.06
N ASN A 286 17.73 -2.73 -0.10
CA ASN A 286 17.61 -2.15 -1.43
C ASN A 286 17.62 -3.25 -2.49
N ALA A 287 17.17 -2.96 -3.69
CA ALA A 287 17.04 -3.91 -4.80
C ALA A 287 18.32 -4.69 -5.16
N SER A 288 19.51 -4.12 -4.90
CA SER A 288 20.80 -4.77 -5.17
C SER A 288 21.28 -5.69 -4.04
N GLY A 289 20.71 -5.56 -2.82
CA GLY A 289 21.21 -6.20 -1.60
C GLY A 289 22.47 -5.55 -1.04
N ALA A 290 22.83 -4.35 -1.48
CA ALA A 290 23.99 -3.64 -0.97
C ALA A 290 23.80 -3.22 0.50
N GLU A 291 24.91 -3.21 1.26
CA GLU A 291 24.93 -2.80 2.67
C GLU A 291 24.99 -1.27 2.83
N THR A 292 24.14 -0.56 2.08
CA THR A 292 24.03 0.91 2.16
C THR A 292 23.27 1.33 3.41
N THR A 293 23.63 2.49 3.96
CA THR A 293 23.02 3.05 5.17
C THR A 293 22.18 4.29 4.85
N PRO A 294 21.09 4.54 5.64
CA PRO A 294 20.60 3.73 6.75
C PRO A 294 20.12 2.35 6.30
N PHE A 295 20.33 1.32 7.14
CA PHE A 295 19.74 0.01 6.86
C PHE A 295 18.23 0.03 7.11
N THR A 296 17.51 -0.82 6.39
CA THR A 296 16.14 -1.19 6.75
C THR A 296 16.16 -1.92 8.08
N THR A 297 15.68 -1.25 9.12
CA THR A 297 15.70 -1.71 10.52
C THR A 297 14.34 -1.55 11.18
N ALA A 298 13.27 -1.48 10.39
CA ALA A 298 11.90 -1.36 10.89
C ALA A 298 11.60 -2.42 11.95
N THR A 299 10.68 -2.11 12.85
CA THR A 299 10.15 -3.06 13.84
C THR A 299 8.67 -3.26 13.62
N PHE A 300 8.31 -4.49 13.23
CA PHE A 300 6.93 -4.93 13.16
C PHE A 300 6.52 -5.57 14.48
N LYS A 301 5.43 -5.09 15.09
CA LYS A 301 5.03 -5.54 16.41
C LYS A 301 3.52 -5.71 16.55
N ASN A 302 3.10 -6.79 17.20
CA ASN A 302 1.68 -7.09 17.39
C ASN A 302 0.90 -7.12 16.05
N ILE A 303 1.35 -7.95 15.13
CA ILE A 303 0.71 -8.13 13.82
C ILE A 303 0.06 -9.51 13.76
N THR A 304 -1.11 -9.58 13.15
CA THR A 304 -1.79 -10.83 12.80
C THR A 304 -1.84 -10.96 11.28
N PHE A 305 -1.21 -12.01 10.75
CA PHE A 305 -1.24 -12.37 9.34
C PHE A 305 -2.15 -13.58 9.11
N ILE A 306 -3.22 -13.39 8.34
CA ILE A 306 -4.16 -14.43 7.95
C ILE A 306 -3.89 -14.83 6.50
N GLY A 307 -3.24 -15.95 6.31
CA GLY A 307 -2.85 -16.48 5.01
C GLY A 307 -3.95 -17.25 4.30
N PRO A 308 -3.69 -17.71 3.07
CA PRO A 308 -4.69 -18.36 2.21
C PRO A 308 -5.01 -19.81 2.61
N MET A 309 -4.20 -20.45 3.45
CA MET A 309 -4.25 -21.87 3.77
C MET A 309 -4.90 -22.18 5.13
N THR A 310 -5.77 -21.32 5.65
CA THR A 310 -6.40 -21.62 6.93
C THR A 310 -7.27 -22.87 6.87
N ALA A 311 -7.54 -23.51 8.02
CA ALA A 311 -8.31 -24.77 8.10
C ALA A 311 -9.70 -24.68 7.42
N LYS A 312 -10.29 -23.48 7.33
CA LYS A 312 -11.56 -23.27 6.63
C LYS A 312 -11.45 -23.24 5.12
N ASN A 313 -10.24 -23.20 4.57
CA ASN A 313 -9.97 -23.25 3.15
C ASN A 313 -9.13 -24.50 2.81
N SER A 314 -9.60 -25.66 3.25
CA SER A 314 -8.89 -26.94 3.13
C SER A 314 -8.70 -27.42 1.68
N ASP A 315 -9.40 -26.86 0.72
CA ASP A 315 -9.26 -27.12 -0.71
C ASP A 315 -8.24 -26.21 -1.41
N PHE A 316 -7.60 -25.32 -0.68
CA PHE A 316 -6.60 -24.41 -1.23
C PHE A 316 -5.45 -25.16 -1.91
N GLN A 317 -5.10 -24.70 -3.11
CA GLN A 317 -3.93 -25.17 -3.85
C GLN A 317 -3.12 -23.96 -4.30
N ASN A 318 -1.84 -23.95 -3.95
CA ASN A 318 -0.93 -22.87 -4.34
C ASN A 318 -0.48 -23.02 -5.80
N THR A 319 -1.44 -22.93 -6.73
CA THR A 319 -1.23 -23.09 -8.18
C THR A 319 -1.96 -21.98 -8.94
N ASN A 320 -1.43 -21.59 -10.09
CA ASN A 320 -2.06 -20.58 -10.94
C ASN A 320 -3.48 -20.99 -11.37
N ASP A 321 -3.76 -22.29 -11.52
CA ASP A 321 -5.09 -22.80 -11.89
C ASP A 321 -6.11 -22.58 -10.76
N TYR A 322 -5.69 -22.71 -9.51
CA TYR A 322 -6.56 -22.44 -8.36
C TYR A 322 -6.74 -20.94 -8.13
N ILE A 323 -5.67 -20.16 -8.23
CA ILE A 323 -5.64 -18.71 -8.00
C ILE A 323 -6.11 -18.01 -9.26
N ASN A 324 -7.35 -17.53 -9.27
CA ASN A 324 -8.02 -16.98 -10.48
C ASN A 324 -8.65 -15.59 -10.26
N GLY A 325 -8.24 -14.88 -9.22
CA GLY A 325 -8.69 -13.51 -8.95
C GLY A 325 -10.12 -13.38 -8.44
N CYS A 326 -10.79 -14.45 -8.03
CA CYS A 326 -12.14 -14.42 -7.44
C CYS A 326 -13.18 -13.56 -8.20
N ASN A 327 -13.14 -13.50 -9.53
CA ASN A 327 -13.96 -12.64 -10.39
C ASN A 327 -13.72 -11.13 -10.25
N ILE A 328 -12.71 -10.73 -9.49
CA ILE A 328 -12.27 -9.33 -9.37
C ILE A 328 -10.91 -9.11 -10.04
N PHE A 329 -10.53 -10.04 -10.91
CA PHE A 329 -9.31 -9.98 -11.69
C PHE A 329 -9.23 -8.67 -12.49
N PRO A 330 -8.17 -7.87 -12.36
CA PRO A 330 -8.07 -6.59 -13.04
C PRO A 330 -7.86 -6.78 -14.55
N ASN A 331 -8.45 -5.88 -15.31
CA ASN A 331 -8.28 -5.81 -16.76
C ASN A 331 -7.07 -4.96 -17.19
N ASN A 332 -6.02 -4.97 -16.40
CA ASN A 332 -4.88 -4.06 -16.53
C ASN A 332 -3.59 -4.77 -16.99
N GLY A 333 -3.64 -6.07 -17.24
CA GLY A 333 -2.49 -6.86 -17.68
C GLY A 333 -1.75 -7.59 -16.54
N SER A 334 -2.13 -7.38 -15.30
CA SER A 334 -1.58 -8.14 -14.16
C SER A 334 -1.77 -9.64 -14.33
N LYS A 335 -0.81 -10.42 -13.88
CA LYS A 335 -0.78 -11.87 -14.03
C LYS A 335 -0.96 -12.54 -12.68
N LEU A 336 -1.63 -13.67 -12.69
CA LEU A 336 -1.76 -14.53 -11.51
C LEU A 336 -0.44 -15.20 -11.16
N GLY A 337 -0.17 -15.26 -9.87
CA GLY A 337 1.00 -15.89 -9.29
C GLY A 337 0.67 -16.94 -8.24
N LYS A 338 1.44 -16.94 -7.19
CA LYS A 338 1.32 -17.85 -6.06
C LYS A 338 1.58 -17.10 -4.76
N PHE A 339 1.09 -17.64 -3.66
CA PHE A 339 1.51 -17.19 -2.33
C PHE A 339 2.87 -17.75 -1.96
N GLN A 340 3.64 -17.00 -1.21
CA GLN A 340 4.96 -17.44 -0.74
C GLN A 340 5.01 -17.51 0.79
N ALA A 341 5.46 -16.50 1.47
CA ALA A 341 5.73 -16.54 2.90
C ALA A 341 4.84 -15.60 3.72
N ALA A 342 4.63 -15.93 4.99
CA ALA A 342 4.13 -14.94 5.93
C ALA A 342 5.16 -13.83 6.15
N MET A 343 6.44 -14.19 6.17
CA MET A 343 7.55 -13.28 6.47
C MET A 343 8.74 -13.57 5.55
N GLN A 344 9.13 -12.57 4.73
CA GLN A 344 10.34 -12.65 3.91
C GLN A 344 11.30 -11.50 4.24
N ILE A 345 12.53 -11.84 4.61
CA ILE A 345 13.61 -10.90 4.91
C ILE A 345 14.77 -11.19 3.97
N ARG A 346 15.15 -10.24 3.14
CA ARG A 346 16.14 -10.45 2.08
C ARG A 346 17.02 -9.22 1.84
N ARG A 347 17.96 -9.33 0.92
CA ARG A 347 18.74 -8.21 0.34
C ARG A 347 19.33 -7.26 1.40
N SER A 348 19.97 -7.83 2.42
CA SER A 348 20.61 -7.10 3.52
C SER A 348 19.67 -6.34 4.46
N SER A 349 18.37 -6.63 4.48
CA SER A 349 17.46 -6.09 5.49
C SER A 349 17.80 -6.60 6.90
N LYS A 350 17.54 -5.75 7.90
CA LYS A 350 17.66 -6.02 9.35
C LYS A 350 16.34 -5.76 10.07
N LEU A 351 15.21 -6.03 9.41
CA LEU A 351 13.88 -5.85 9.97
C LEU A 351 13.67 -6.75 11.19
N ASN A 352 13.08 -6.18 12.24
CA ASN A 352 12.73 -6.89 13.47
C ASN A 352 11.23 -7.20 13.51
N VAL A 353 10.87 -8.38 14.05
CA VAL A 353 9.48 -8.74 14.29
C VAL A 353 9.29 -9.18 15.73
N GLU A 354 8.29 -8.62 16.40
CA GLU A 354 7.98 -8.91 17.79
C GLU A 354 6.48 -9.21 17.97
N ASN A 355 6.16 -10.09 18.91
CA ASN A 355 4.79 -10.31 19.39
C ASN A 355 3.76 -10.51 18.26
N SER A 356 4.10 -11.25 17.21
CA SER A 356 3.28 -11.35 16.01
C SER A 356 2.84 -12.79 15.73
N LEU A 357 1.71 -12.92 15.04
CA LEU A 357 1.05 -14.18 14.74
C LEU A 357 0.87 -14.31 13.23
N ALA A 358 1.21 -15.47 12.66
CA ALA A 358 0.85 -15.79 11.28
C ALA A 358 0.19 -17.16 11.21
N VAL A 359 -0.84 -17.27 10.39
CA VAL A 359 -1.61 -18.51 10.21
C VAL A 359 -1.85 -18.80 8.73
N GLY A 360 -1.65 -20.04 8.31
CA GLY A 360 -2.11 -20.54 7.02
C GLY A 360 -1.35 -20.01 5.80
N TYR A 361 -0.02 -19.93 5.85
CA TYR A 361 0.82 -19.63 4.69
C TYR A 361 1.55 -20.85 4.17
N PRO A 362 1.88 -20.91 2.86
CA PRO A 362 2.73 -21.98 2.32
C PRO A 362 4.08 -22.07 3.01
N ILE A 363 4.65 -20.90 3.35
CA ILE A 363 5.94 -20.79 4.06
C ILE A 363 5.75 -19.82 5.24
N GLY A 364 6.29 -20.16 6.42
CA GLY A 364 6.30 -19.26 7.57
C GLY A 364 7.35 -18.15 7.41
N LEU A 365 8.62 -18.51 7.21
CA LEU A 365 9.75 -17.59 7.15
C LEU A 365 10.69 -17.89 5.98
N ILE A 366 11.14 -16.85 5.32
CA ILE A 366 12.30 -16.87 4.42
C ILE A 366 13.32 -15.84 4.91
N VAL A 367 14.51 -16.31 5.26
CA VAL A 367 15.71 -15.48 5.39
C VAL A 367 16.54 -15.73 4.15
N ASP A 368 16.36 -14.89 3.14
CA ASP A 368 16.93 -15.10 1.81
C ASP A 368 18.39 -14.65 1.76
N GLY A 369 19.26 -15.54 1.34
CA GLY A 369 20.69 -15.28 1.14
C GLY A 369 21.10 -15.14 -0.32
N GLU A 370 20.16 -15.02 -1.28
CA GLU A 370 20.49 -14.93 -2.72
C GLU A 370 21.28 -13.67 -3.05
N LYS A 371 20.86 -12.53 -2.50
CA LYS A 371 21.53 -11.23 -2.66
C LYS A 371 21.81 -10.61 -1.31
N GLY A 372 22.96 -9.99 -1.16
CA GLY A 372 23.33 -9.29 0.07
C GLY A 372 23.70 -10.24 1.23
N ASN A 373 23.56 -9.74 2.46
CA ASN A 373 24.19 -10.36 3.64
C ASN A 373 23.18 -10.76 4.74
N THR A 374 21.88 -10.86 4.40
CA THR A 374 20.78 -11.09 5.35
C THR A 374 21.03 -12.30 6.27
N VAL A 375 21.46 -13.43 5.70
CA VAL A 375 21.73 -14.67 6.48
C VAL A 375 22.83 -14.46 7.51
N ASN A 376 23.91 -13.72 7.18
CA ASN A 376 24.97 -13.44 8.14
C ASN A 376 24.50 -12.44 9.21
N PHE A 377 23.68 -11.47 8.87
CA PHE A 377 23.07 -10.57 9.84
C PHE A 377 22.20 -11.32 10.84
N ALA A 378 21.40 -12.30 10.37
CA ALA A 378 20.64 -13.19 11.25
C ALA A 378 21.58 -14.00 12.19
N LYS A 379 22.62 -14.63 11.64
CA LYS A 379 23.63 -15.39 12.42
C LYS A 379 24.33 -14.54 13.48
N ASN A 380 24.56 -13.27 13.18
CA ASN A 380 25.22 -12.31 14.09
C ASN A 380 24.24 -11.67 15.10
N GLY A 381 22.92 -11.93 14.98
CA GLY A 381 21.89 -11.35 15.87
C GLY A 381 21.63 -9.87 15.60
N GLU A 382 21.88 -9.41 14.37
CA GLU A 382 21.69 -8.00 13.97
C GLU A 382 20.22 -7.63 13.74
N PHE A 383 19.34 -8.62 13.63
CA PHE A 383 17.89 -8.47 13.74
C PHE A 383 17.28 -9.68 14.46
N LYS A 384 16.02 -9.58 14.90
CA LYS A 384 15.38 -10.58 15.75
C LYS A 384 13.93 -10.81 15.35
N LEU A 385 13.53 -12.09 15.45
CA LEU A 385 12.14 -12.52 15.45
C LEU A 385 11.83 -13.07 16.83
N LYS A 386 11.02 -12.37 17.63
CA LYS A 386 10.79 -12.71 19.04
C LYS A 386 9.30 -12.76 19.38
N ASN A 387 8.89 -13.79 20.13
CA ASN A 387 7.48 -14.02 20.46
C ASN A 387 6.62 -14.15 19.21
N ILE A 388 7.07 -14.93 18.22
CA ILE A 388 6.33 -15.18 16.99
C ILE A 388 5.60 -16.51 17.11
N VAL A 389 4.33 -16.53 16.68
CA VAL A 389 3.54 -17.75 16.59
C VAL A 389 3.22 -18.05 15.13
N PHE A 390 3.62 -19.23 14.67
CA PHE A 390 3.21 -19.80 13.39
C PHE A 390 2.20 -20.93 13.60
N ALA A 391 1.12 -20.93 12.81
CA ALA A 391 0.14 -22.01 12.81
C ALA A 391 -0.34 -22.33 11.40
N GLY A 392 -0.56 -23.62 11.11
CA GLY A 392 -1.06 -24.05 9.81
C GLY A 392 -0.15 -23.75 8.63
N MET A 393 1.17 -23.67 8.83
CA MET A 393 2.13 -23.43 7.76
C MET A 393 2.38 -24.69 6.93
N GLY A 394 2.56 -24.52 5.60
CA GLY A 394 3.01 -25.61 4.75
C GLY A 394 4.42 -26.09 5.14
N VAL A 395 5.37 -25.14 5.28
CA VAL A 395 6.68 -25.34 5.88
C VAL A 395 7.00 -24.19 6.84
N ILE A 396 7.77 -24.45 7.90
CA ILE A 396 8.16 -23.40 8.86
C ILE A 396 9.11 -22.39 8.22
N GLY A 397 10.02 -22.86 7.38
CA GLY A 397 10.96 -22.01 6.69
C GLY A 397 11.54 -22.64 5.45
N THR A 398 12.07 -21.81 4.57
CA THR A 398 12.91 -22.19 3.44
C THR A 398 14.02 -21.17 3.28
N ASP A 399 15.13 -21.56 2.64
CA ASP A 399 16.27 -20.65 2.41
C ASP A 399 16.22 -19.99 1.03
N LYS A 400 15.37 -20.48 0.14
CA LYS A 400 15.32 -20.04 -1.24
C LYS A 400 13.98 -19.40 -1.57
N ASN A 401 14.05 -18.26 -2.19
CA ASN A 401 12.90 -17.61 -2.81
C ASN A 401 12.23 -18.55 -3.85
N LYS A 402 10.89 -18.60 -3.86
CA LYS A 402 10.08 -19.44 -4.77
C LYS A 402 10.24 -20.95 -4.60
N GLU A 403 10.80 -21.40 -3.49
CA GLU A 403 10.92 -22.80 -3.09
C GLU A 403 10.04 -23.10 -1.88
N TYR A 404 9.33 -24.23 -1.92
CA TYR A 404 8.34 -24.61 -0.89
C TYR A 404 8.76 -25.82 -0.08
N GLU A 405 10.04 -26.16 -0.14
CA GLU A 405 10.63 -27.29 0.57
C GLU A 405 11.57 -26.79 1.68
N ASP A 406 11.55 -27.50 2.81
CA ASP A 406 12.32 -27.15 4.00
C ASP A 406 13.61 -27.98 4.05
N TYR A 407 14.65 -27.49 3.42
CA TYR A 407 15.99 -28.07 3.45
C TYR A 407 17.06 -26.97 3.49
N LEU A 408 18.25 -27.29 3.97
CA LEU A 408 19.37 -26.37 4.04
C LEU A 408 19.91 -26.06 2.64
N PHE A 409 19.99 -24.80 2.28
CA PHE A 409 20.67 -24.33 1.09
C PHE A 409 21.79 -23.34 1.43
N ASP A 410 23.03 -23.68 1.05
CA ASP A 410 24.17 -22.80 1.23
C ASP A 410 24.41 -21.99 -0.05
N TYR A 411 24.11 -20.69 0.01
CA TYR A 411 24.30 -19.77 -1.11
C TYR A 411 25.77 -19.57 -1.50
N SER A 412 26.72 -19.72 -0.57
CA SER A 412 28.15 -19.54 -0.84
C SER A 412 28.72 -20.67 -1.66
N THR A 413 28.30 -21.90 -1.39
CA THR A 413 28.75 -23.12 -2.08
C THR A 413 27.80 -23.57 -3.18
N LYS A 414 26.57 -23.03 -3.21
CA LYS A 414 25.46 -23.45 -4.07
C LYS A 414 25.10 -24.93 -3.88
N THR A 415 25.15 -25.41 -2.64
CA THR A 415 24.85 -26.80 -2.29
C THR A 415 23.59 -26.94 -1.48
N GLU A 416 22.90 -28.07 -1.69
CA GLU A 416 21.69 -28.48 -0.95
C GLU A 416 22.04 -29.62 0.01
N ASP A 417 21.51 -29.58 1.23
CA ASP A 417 21.48 -30.71 2.14
C ASP A 417 20.04 -30.99 2.57
N ARG A 418 19.42 -31.96 1.89
CA ARG A 418 18.02 -32.34 2.12
C ARG A 418 17.82 -33.16 3.41
N ASN A 419 18.89 -33.51 4.12
CA ASN A 419 18.83 -34.19 5.42
C ASN A 419 18.81 -33.18 6.58
N GLN A 420 19.01 -31.89 6.30
CA GLN A 420 18.96 -30.83 7.28
C GLN A 420 17.80 -29.88 6.97
N LYS A 421 17.23 -29.29 8.02
CA LYS A 421 16.27 -28.22 7.92
C LYS A 421 16.92 -26.93 7.41
N SER A 422 16.15 -26.08 6.74
CA SER A 422 16.60 -24.78 6.27
C SER A 422 17.17 -23.93 7.41
N PHE A 423 18.08 -23.02 7.06
CA PHE A 423 18.55 -22.00 8.01
C PHE A 423 17.36 -21.21 8.57
N SER A 424 16.42 -20.80 7.73
CA SER A 424 15.22 -20.04 8.13
C SER A 424 14.40 -20.79 9.19
N HIS A 425 14.18 -22.11 9.03
CA HIS A 425 13.49 -22.93 10.01
C HIS A 425 14.28 -22.98 11.34
N THR A 426 15.58 -23.26 11.28
CA THR A 426 16.42 -23.38 12.48
C THR A 426 16.60 -22.04 13.18
N PHE A 427 16.69 -20.94 12.43
CA PHE A 427 16.73 -19.57 12.97
C PHE A 427 15.46 -19.25 13.74
N PHE A 428 14.28 -19.52 13.15
CA PHE A 428 12.99 -19.31 13.83
C PHE A 428 12.91 -20.05 15.16
N LEU A 429 13.28 -21.34 15.20
CA LEU A 429 13.20 -22.16 16.40
C LEU A 429 14.35 -21.93 17.39
N SER A 430 15.42 -21.25 16.99
CA SER A 430 16.52 -20.90 17.90
C SER A 430 16.14 -19.90 18.97
N GLU A 431 15.12 -19.06 18.69
CA GLU A 431 14.52 -18.15 19.67
C GLU A 431 13.44 -18.89 20.47
N SER A 432 13.71 -19.11 21.74
CA SER A 432 12.88 -19.97 22.61
C SER A 432 11.46 -19.42 22.86
N SER A 433 11.25 -18.14 22.61
CA SER A 433 9.94 -17.49 22.73
C SER A 433 9.05 -17.71 21.51
N ASN A 434 9.62 -18.13 20.37
CA ASN A 434 8.85 -18.45 19.18
C ASN A 434 8.18 -19.82 19.30
N LYS A 435 6.99 -19.95 18.72
CA LYS A 435 6.16 -21.15 18.86
C LYS A 435 5.57 -21.59 17.52
N VAL A 436 5.42 -22.89 17.35
CA VAL A 436 4.55 -23.47 16.33
C VAL A 436 3.32 -24.04 17.06
N MET A 437 2.15 -23.61 16.66
CA MET A 437 0.87 -24.00 17.24
C MET A 437 -0.05 -24.57 16.15
N THR A 438 -1.09 -25.29 16.55
CA THR A 438 -2.18 -25.61 15.64
C THR A 438 -3.17 -24.45 15.57
N GLU A 439 -3.93 -24.32 14.48
CA GLU A 439 -4.97 -23.32 14.35
C GLU A 439 -6.03 -23.45 15.46
N GLN A 440 -6.32 -24.67 15.92
CA GLN A 440 -7.24 -24.92 17.03
C GLN A 440 -6.74 -24.30 18.35
N GLU A 441 -5.45 -24.40 18.62
CA GLU A 441 -4.85 -23.81 19.83
C GLU A 441 -4.89 -22.28 19.82
N LEU A 442 -4.90 -21.66 18.64
CA LEU A 442 -5.06 -20.19 18.51
C LEU A 442 -6.47 -19.71 18.89
N GLY A 443 -7.49 -20.58 18.79
CA GLY A 443 -8.86 -20.22 19.05
C GLY A 443 -9.48 -19.22 18.07
N LEU A 444 -8.93 -19.13 16.86
CA LEU A 444 -9.52 -18.38 15.74
C LEU A 444 -10.60 -19.23 15.08
N THR A 445 -11.84 -18.73 15.06
CA THR A 445 -12.99 -19.54 14.63
C THR A 445 -13.24 -19.55 13.13
N ASP A 446 -12.93 -18.48 12.41
CA ASP A 446 -13.09 -18.39 10.96
C ASP A 446 -12.38 -17.15 10.42
N PRO A 447 -11.05 -17.16 10.40
CA PRO A 447 -10.26 -15.97 10.11
C PRO A 447 -10.39 -15.48 8.66
N MET A 448 -10.99 -16.28 7.76
CA MET A 448 -11.17 -15.89 6.36
C MET A 448 -12.52 -15.20 6.08
N ARG A 449 -13.46 -15.20 7.01
CA ARG A 449 -14.78 -14.59 6.79
C ARG A 449 -14.74 -13.09 7.00
N THR A 450 -15.34 -12.37 6.06
CA THR A 450 -15.57 -10.93 6.17
C THR A 450 -16.43 -10.59 7.38
N GLY A 451 -16.09 -9.50 8.07
CA GLY A 451 -16.84 -9.03 9.24
C GLY A 451 -16.68 -9.90 10.50
N GLN A 452 -15.85 -10.92 10.47
CA GLN A 452 -15.55 -11.73 11.63
C GLN A 452 -14.59 -11.04 12.58
N ASN A 453 -14.64 -11.46 13.84
CA ASN A 453 -13.66 -11.08 14.82
C ASN A 453 -12.37 -11.88 14.59
N TYR A 454 -11.31 -11.23 14.14
CA TYR A 454 -9.98 -11.81 13.96
C TYR A 454 -9.21 -11.94 15.29
N CYS A 455 -9.85 -11.67 16.40
CA CYS A 455 -9.28 -11.78 17.72
C CYS A 455 -9.24 -13.26 18.17
N PRO A 456 -8.15 -13.70 18.79
CA PRO A 456 -8.11 -15.03 19.41
C PRO A 456 -9.15 -15.13 20.55
N SER A 457 -9.70 -16.31 20.78
CA SER A 457 -10.66 -16.53 21.87
C SER A 457 -10.04 -16.28 23.26
N THR A 458 -8.74 -16.46 23.39
CA THR A 458 -7.97 -16.21 24.60
C THR A 458 -6.67 -15.48 24.24
N GLU A 459 -6.19 -14.65 25.16
CA GLU A 459 -4.91 -13.97 25.01
C GLU A 459 -3.75 -14.96 24.82
N ILE A 460 -2.91 -14.72 23.82
CA ILE A 460 -1.63 -15.43 23.67
C ILE A 460 -0.57 -14.55 24.32
N SER A 461 -0.14 -14.92 25.53
CA SER A 461 0.80 -14.13 26.33
C SER A 461 2.20 -14.11 25.70
N ASP A 462 2.86 -12.95 25.73
CA ASP A 462 4.28 -12.79 25.42
C ASP A 462 5.23 -13.17 26.59
N GLY A 463 4.65 -13.54 27.74
CA GLY A 463 5.37 -13.95 28.94
C GLY A 463 5.86 -12.81 29.85
N ILE A 464 5.68 -11.55 29.49
CA ILE A 464 6.13 -10.37 30.24
C ILE A 464 5.02 -9.33 30.48
N GLY A 465 3.76 -9.71 30.26
CA GLY A 465 2.57 -8.89 30.51
C GLY A 465 1.96 -8.24 29.25
N GLY A 466 2.53 -8.50 28.07
CA GLY A 466 1.96 -8.18 26.76
C GLY A 466 1.31 -9.40 26.12
N TYR A 467 0.92 -9.26 24.85
CA TYR A 467 0.25 -10.28 24.06
C TYR A 467 0.83 -10.40 22.64
N ILE A 468 0.57 -11.51 21.99
CA ILE A 468 1.00 -11.84 20.64
C ILE A 468 -0.16 -11.67 19.67
N GLY A 469 0.09 -11.05 18.51
CA GLY A 469 -0.90 -10.74 17.50
C GLY A 469 -1.47 -9.33 17.61
N ALA A 470 -2.31 -8.94 16.65
CA ALA A 470 -2.92 -7.60 16.57
C ALA A 470 -3.99 -7.33 17.63
N PHE A 471 -4.52 -8.39 18.24
CA PHE A 471 -5.62 -8.34 19.20
C PHE A 471 -5.28 -9.10 20.47
N ARG A 472 -5.64 -8.54 21.61
CA ARG A 472 -5.44 -9.21 22.89
C ARG A 472 -6.37 -10.42 23.05
N ASN A 473 -7.64 -10.23 22.77
CA ASN A 473 -8.69 -11.25 22.85
C ASN A 473 -9.96 -10.78 22.15
N ALA A 474 -11.03 -11.58 22.19
CA ALA A 474 -12.28 -11.30 21.50
C ALA A 474 -13.00 -9.98 21.89
N SER A 475 -12.66 -9.38 23.03
CA SER A 475 -13.21 -8.07 23.43
C SER A 475 -12.37 -6.88 23.01
N ASP A 476 -11.16 -7.11 22.49
CA ASP A 476 -10.25 -6.08 22.00
C ASP A 476 -10.39 -5.89 20.48
N ASN A 477 -11.60 -5.49 20.05
CA ASN A 477 -11.92 -5.35 18.64
C ASN A 477 -11.82 -3.89 18.18
N TRP A 478 -10.61 -3.43 17.88
CA TRP A 478 -10.35 -2.09 17.35
C TRP A 478 -10.81 -1.89 15.89
N LEU A 479 -11.23 -2.96 15.20
CA LEU A 479 -11.77 -2.90 13.83
C LEU A 479 -13.17 -2.27 13.79
N GLU A 480 -13.93 -2.38 14.87
CA GLU A 480 -15.34 -2.04 14.90
C GLU A 480 -15.61 -0.57 14.60
N GLY A 481 -16.58 -0.32 13.74
CA GLY A 481 -17.18 1.01 13.51
C GLY A 481 -16.56 1.80 12.35
N TRP A 482 -15.31 1.52 11.94
CA TRP A 482 -14.64 2.27 10.87
C TRP A 482 -14.23 1.42 9.66
N THR A 483 -14.06 0.12 9.83
CA THR A 483 -13.62 -0.79 8.75
C THR A 483 -14.78 -1.20 7.85
N ASN A 484 -14.44 -1.62 6.62
CA ASN A 484 -15.36 -2.26 5.70
C ASN A 484 -14.70 -3.47 5.04
N PHE A 485 -15.23 -4.66 5.26
CA PHE A 485 -14.73 -5.91 4.68
C PHE A 485 -15.56 -6.37 3.45
N ASP A 486 -16.51 -5.55 3.00
CA ASP A 486 -17.22 -5.74 1.74
C ASP A 486 -17.31 -4.42 0.93
N PRO A 487 -16.16 -3.80 0.58
CA PRO A 487 -16.15 -2.56 -0.18
C PRO A 487 -16.66 -2.75 -1.62
N GLN A 488 -16.64 -3.99 -2.13
CA GLN A 488 -17.12 -4.33 -3.47
C GLN A 488 -18.60 -3.98 -3.68
N ASN A 489 -19.43 -4.17 -2.64
CA ASN A 489 -20.87 -3.92 -2.69
C ASN A 489 -21.30 -2.62 -1.98
N ALA A 490 -20.36 -1.88 -1.42
CA ALA A 490 -20.65 -0.65 -0.68
C ALA A 490 -21.20 0.45 -1.61
N VAL A 491 -22.21 1.16 -1.12
CA VAL A 491 -22.77 2.34 -1.79
C VAL A 491 -22.22 3.58 -1.09
N TYR A 492 -21.51 4.42 -1.85
CA TYR A 492 -20.88 5.66 -1.39
C TYR A 492 -21.47 6.90 -2.03
#